data_6f7622ae5c31f6f87f7397cedbcf98a3
#
_entry.id   6f7622ae5c31f6f87f7397cedbcf98a3
#
_cell.length_a   1.000
_cell.length_b   1.000
_cell.length_c   1.000
_cell.angle_alpha   90.00
_cell.angle_beta   90.00
_cell.angle_gamma   90.00
#
_symmetry.space_group_name_H-M   'P 1'
#
loop_
_entity.id
_entity.type
_entity.pdbx_description
1 polymer ?
#
loop_
_entity_poly.entity_id
_entity_poly.type
_entity_poly.pdbx_seq_one_letter_code
_entity_poly.pdbx_strand_id
1 'polypeptide(L)'
;MSDYTIVNLGEVENVAPKFQMPEGMDVRFPRRHLGCTVGGVGVEKLPAGVRQPFGHTHSVQEEIYVIAEGSGRIKLDDDIQELQRWDVLRIGPGVMRNIEAGSDGITLVAFGAPIAEENDGEITPGWWTD
;
A
#
# COMPACT_ATOMS: atom_id res chain seq x y z
N MET A 1 -32.96 -4.27 6.05
CA MET A 1 -31.91 -4.71 5.12
C MET A 1 -30.56 -4.75 5.82
N SER A 2 -29.78 -5.75 5.53
CA SER A 2 -28.42 -5.82 6.07
C SER A 2 -27.52 -4.86 5.30
N ASP A 3 -26.61 -4.22 6.00
CA ASP A 3 -25.64 -3.30 5.42
C ASP A 3 -24.30 -4.00 5.20
N TYR A 4 -24.14 -4.57 4.01
CA TYR A 4 -22.86 -5.16 3.61
C TYR A 4 -22.65 -5.05 2.11
N THR A 5 -21.40 -5.12 1.70
CA THR A 5 -21.01 -5.13 0.28
C THR A 5 -19.91 -6.15 0.07
N ILE A 6 -20.00 -6.93 -0.98
CA ILE A 6 -18.97 -7.87 -1.38
C ILE A 6 -18.52 -7.53 -2.80
N VAL A 7 -17.21 -7.39 -2.95
CA VAL A 7 -16.60 -7.09 -4.25
C VAL A 7 -15.43 -8.04 -4.46
N ASN A 8 -15.31 -8.61 -5.63
CA ASN A 8 -14.12 -9.35 -5.98
C ASN A 8 -13.05 -8.35 -6.46
N LEU A 9 -11.84 -8.47 -5.96
CA LEU A 9 -10.75 -7.56 -6.31
C LEU A 9 -10.48 -7.54 -7.83
N GLY A 10 -10.76 -8.64 -8.53
CA GLY A 10 -10.63 -8.71 -9.99
C GLY A 10 -11.55 -7.74 -10.74
N GLU A 11 -12.61 -7.24 -10.10
CA GLU A 11 -13.52 -6.25 -10.68
C GLU A 11 -13.07 -4.81 -10.40
N VAL A 12 -12.05 -4.64 -9.57
CA VAL A 12 -11.50 -3.33 -9.21
C VAL A 12 -10.31 -3.03 -10.11
N GLU A 13 -10.30 -1.85 -10.70
CA GLU A 13 -9.25 -1.47 -11.64
C GLU A 13 -7.85 -1.49 -11.01
N ASN A 14 -6.89 -2.08 -11.74
CA ASN A 14 -5.48 -1.90 -11.45
C ASN A 14 -5.07 -0.48 -11.89
N VAL A 15 -4.80 0.39 -10.94
CA VAL A 15 -4.47 1.80 -11.21
C VAL A 15 -2.99 2.07 -11.42
N ALA A 16 -2.12 1.06 -11.27
CA ALA A 16 -0.68 1.24 -11.42
C ALA A 16 -0.29 1.89 -12.77
N PRO A 17 -0.86 1.50 -13.93
CA PRO A 17 -0.53 2.14 -15.19
C PRO A 17 -0.89 3.63 -15.24
N LYS A 18 -1.95 4.05 -14.55
CA LYS A 18 -2.38 5.46 -14.52
C LYS A 18 -1.38 6.36 -13.79
N PHE A 19 -0.62 5.80 -12.85
CA PHE A 19 0.37 6.54 -12.08
C PHE A 19 1.78 6.29 -12.57
N GLN A 20 1.93 5.71 -13.78
CA GLN A 20 3.23 5.45 -14.39
C GLN A 20 4.16 4.64 -13.49
N MET A 21 3.60 3.72 -12.73
CA MET A 21 4.36 2.81 -11.89
C MET A 21 5.11 1.79 -12.74
N PRO A 22 6.20 1.18 -12.23
CA PRO A 22 6.94 0.17 -12.95
C PRO A 22 6.05 -0.93 -13.53
N GLU A 23 6.42 -1.42 -14.71
CA GLU A 23 5.70 -2.50 -15.36
C GLU A 23 5.59 -3.71 -14.44
N GLY A 24 4.42 -4.33 -14.44
CA GLY A 24 4.13 -5.49 -13.61
C GLY A 24 3.61 -5.19 -12.22
N MET A 25 3.66 -3.94 -11.77
CA MET A 25 2.98 -3.55 -10.53
C MET A 25 1.47 -3.62 -10.71
N ASP A 26 0.79 -4.05 -9.66
CA ASP A 26 -0.66 -4.12 -9.59
C ASP A 26 -1.11 -3.44 -8.30
N VAL A 27 -1.93 -2.40 -8.44
CA VAL A 27 -2.40 -1.62 -7.30
C VAL A 27 -3.90 -1.40 -7.44
N ARG A 28 -4.67 -1.86 -6.46
CA ARG A 28 -6.13 -1.79 -6.49
C ARG A 28 -6.68 -1.26 -5.19
N PHE A 29 -7.64 -0.33 -5.29
CA PHE A 29 -8.26 0.32 -4.13
C PHE A 29 -9.77 0.10 -4.18
N PRO A 30 -10.31 -0.93 -3.50
CA PRO A 30 -11.73 -1.26 -3.54
C PRO A 30 -12.61 -0.40 -2.62
N ARG A 31 -12.06 0.57 -1.92
CA ARG A 31 -12.77 1.38 -0.92
C ARG A 31 -14.13 1.91 -1.41
N ARG A 32 -14.14 2.52 -2.59
CA ARG A 32 -15.38 3.10 -3.15
C ARG A 32 -16.37 2.04 -3.58
N HIS A 33 -15.86 0.95 -4.15
CA HIS A 33 -16.68 -0.20 -4.55
C HIS A 33 -17.39 -0.81 -3.33
N LEU A 34 -16.72 -0.83 -2.19
CA LEU A 34 -17.25 -1.36 -0.93
C LEU A 34 -18.18 -0.37 -0.21
N GLY A 35 -18.08 0.92 -0.52
CA GLY A 35 -18.82 1.96 0.20
C GLY A 35 -18.29 2.20 1.60
N CYS A 36 -16.98 2.08 1.79
CA CYS A 36 -16.36 2.29 3.10
C CYS A 36 -16.53 3.72 3.59
N THR A 37 -16.80 3.89 4.88
CA THR A 37 -17.04 5.21 5.48
C THR A 37 -16.02 5.59 6.57
N VAL A 38 -15.35 4.62 7.17
CA VAL A 38 -14.41 4.87 8.27
C VAL A 38 -12.99 4.57 7.88
N GLY A 39 -12.76 3.44 7.28
CA GLY A 39 -11.43 3.02 6.82
C GLY A 39 -11.47 2.48 5.40
N GLY A 40 -10.31 2.33 4.79
CA GLY A 40 -10.19 1.79 3.46
C GLY A 40 -9.16 0.67 3.40
N VAL A 41 -9.19 -0.06 2.30
CA VAL A 41 -8.27 -1.15 2.02
C VAL A 41 -7.69 -0.98 0.62
N GLY A 42 -6.43 -1.36 0.46
CA GLY A 42 -5.78 -1.44 -0.83
C GLY A 42 -4.94 -2.70 -0.93
N VAL A 43 -4.69 -3.16 -2.12
CA VAL A 43 -3.83 -4.31 -2.38
C VAL A 43 -2.78 -3.91 -3.40
N GLU A 44 -1.51 -4.12 -3.06
CA GLU A 44 -0.40 -3.83 -3.96
C GLU A 44 0.44 -5.08 -4.17
N LYS A 45 0.81 -5.30 -5.41
CA LYS A 45 1.73 -6.37 -5.80
C LYS A 45 2.90 -5.77 -6.54
N LEU A 46 4.11 -6.07 -6.09
CA LEU A 46 5.34 -5.65 -6.72
C LEU A 46 6.07 -6.89 -7.25
N PRO A 47 6.47 -6.88 -8.52
CA PRO A 47 7.32 -7.97 -9.06
C PRO A 47 8.66 -8.05 -8.35
N ALA A 48 9.35 -9.19 -8.55
CA ALA A 48 10.67 -9.42 -7.97
C ALA A 48 11.62 -8.23 -8.19
N GLY A 49 12.24 -7.76 -7.12
CA GLY A 49 13.24 -6.69 -7.13
C GLY A 49 12.72 -5.29 -7.40
N VAL A 50 11.42 -5.11 -7.58
CA VAL A 50 10.85 -3.80 -7.88
C VAL A 50 10.67 -3.00 -6.59
N ARG A 51 11.12 -1.75 -6.63
CA ARG A 51 10.91 -0.77 -5.56
C ARG A 51 9.78 0.17 -5.97
N GLN A 52 8.89 0.49 -5.05
CA GLN A 52 7.92 1.57 -5.28
C GLN A 52 8.68 2.82 -5.73
N PRO A 53 8.19 3.55 -6.74
CA PRO A 53 8.93 4.69 -7.30
C PRO A 53 8.95 5.92 -6.42
N PHE A 54 8.28 5.88 -5.28
CA PHE A 54 8.20 7.01 -4.36
C PHE A 54 8.02 6.52 -2.92
N GLY A 55 8.44 7.36 -1.98
CA GLY A 55 8.00 7.26 -0.61
C GLY A 55 6.75 8.10 -0.40
N HIS A 56 5.95 7.80 0.62
CA HIS A 56 4.81 8.62 0.95
C HIS A 56 4.55 8.68 2.45
N THR A 57 3.85 9.73 2.85
CA THR A 57 3.36 9.92 4.21
C THR A 57 1.87 10.18 4.19
N HIS A 58 1.23 9.93 5.32
CA HIS A 58 -0.12 10.41 5.59
C HIS A 58 -0.07 11.33 6.80
N SER A 59 -0.78 12.45 6.75
CA SER A 59 -0.81 13.40 7.87
C SER A 59 -1.82 13.03 8.95
N VAL A 60 -2.84 12.26 8.60
CA VAL A 60 -3.96 11.90 9.48
C VAL A 60 -4.10 10.39 9.64
N GLN A 61 -4.02 9.64 8.56
CA GLN A 61 -4.28 8.20 8.59
C GLN A 61 -3.20 7.40 9.30
N GLU A 62 -3.65 6.47 10.12
CA GLU A 62 -2.85 5.32 10.55
C GLU A 62 -3.05 4.22 9.51
N GLU A 63 -1.97 3.58 9.10
CA GLU A 63 -2.04 2.45 8.18
C GLU A 63 -1.54 1.16 8.82
N ILE A 64 -2.14 0.05 8.42
CA ILE A 64 -1.70 -1.29 8.79
C ILE A 64 -1.42 -2.03 7.49
N TYR A 65 -0.20 -2.58 7.36
CA TYR A 65 0.17 -3.42 6.25
C TYR A 65 0.23 -4.87 6.69
N VAL A 66 -0.34 -5.75 5.87
CA VAL A 66 -0.21 -7.20 6.02
C VAL A 66 0.52 -7.72 4.80
N ILE A 67 1.63 -8.42 5.00
CA ILE A 67 2.37 -9.05 3.92
C ILE A 67 1.71 -10.40 3.64
N ALA A 68 0.95 -10.48 2.56
CA ALA A 68 0.17 -11.66 2.23
C ALA A 68 0.98 -12.71 1.48
N GLU A 69 1.95 -12.30 0.66
CA GLU A 69 2.82 -13.19 -0.09
C GLU A 69 4.19 -12.56 -0.32
N GLY A 70 5.20 -13.40 -0.51
CA GLY A 70 6.53 -12.96 -0.87
C GLY A 70 7.32 -12.37 0.28
N SER A 71 8.25 -11.51 -0.06
CA SER A 71 9.17 -10.89 0.88
C SER A 71 9.70 -9.58 0.31
N GLY A 72 10.37 -8.80 1.13
CA GLY A 72 10.98 -7.56 0.69
C GLY A 72 11.58 -6.79 1.83
N ARG A 73 11.74 -5.49 1.61
CA ARG A 73 12.22 -4.54 2.60
C ARG A 73 11.30 -3.33 2.60
N ILE A 74 11.21 -2.68 3.74
CA ILE A 74 10.53 -1.40 3.86
C ILE A 74 11.48 -0.39 4.50
N LYS A 75 11.53 0.80 3.93
CA LYS A 75 12.20 1.92 4.57
C LYS A 75 11.14 2.77 5.27
N LEU A 76 11.32 2.96 6.57
CA LEU A 76 10.44 3.72 7.46
C LEU A 76 11.28 4.85 8.06
N ASP A 77 11.12 6.06 7.55
CA ASP A 77 12.04 7.17 7.84
C ASP A 77 13.50 6.74 7.57
N ASP A 78 14.36 6.66 8.59
CA ASP A 78 15.76 6.25 8.42
C ASP A 78 16.00 4.76 8.64
N ASP A 79 14.97 4.01 9.04
CA ASP A 79 15.08 2.58 9.33
C ASP A 79 14.73 1.73 8.11
N ILE A 80 15.50 0.69 7.88
CA ILE A 80 15.19 -0.33 6.86
C ILE A 80 14.94 -1.64 7.59
N GLN A 81 13.77 -2.23 7.34
CA GLN A 81 13.37 -3.49 7.96
C GLN A 81 13.08 -4.52 6.88
N GLU A 82 13.42 -5.76 7.14
CA GLU A 82 13.05 -6.87 6.26
C GLU A 82 11.63 -7.30 6.54
N LEU A 83 10.93 -7.69 5.48
CA LEU A 83 9.55 -8.16 5.53
C LEU A 83 9.45 -9.56 4.96
N GLN A 84 8.66 -10.39 5.62
CA GLN A 84 8.32 -11.72 5.15
C GLN A 84 6.82 -11.96 5.25
N ARG A 85 6.36 -13.03 4.63
CA ARG A 85 4.95 -13.39 4.65
C ARG A 85 4.40 -13.43 6.08
N TRP A 86 3.24 -12.85 6.25
CA TRP A 86 2.49 -12.72 7.50
C TRP A 86 3.05 -11.70 8.49
N ASP A 87 4.07 -10.94 8.11
CA ASP A 87 4.40 -9.76 8.90
C ASP A 87 3.25 -8.75 8.83
N VAL A 88 2.94 -8.18 9.97
CA VAL A 88 1.92 -7.14 10.11
C VAL A 88 2.57 -5.94 10.75
N LEU A 89 2.45 -4.78 10.15
CA LEU A 89 3.06 -3.57 10.69
C LEU A 89 2.07 -2.42 10.74
N ARG A 90 2.20 -1.64 11.79
CA ARG A 90 1.46 -0.39 11.96
C ARG A 90 2.37 0.78 11.60
N ILE A 91 1.86 1.69 10.78
CA ILE A 91 2.59 2.90 10.39
C ILE A 91 1.75 4.10 10.81
N GLY A 92 2.28 4.90 11.73
CA GLY A 92 1.61 6.09 12.22
C GLY A 92 1.67 7.26 11.23
N PRO A 93 0.83 8.28 11.44
CA PRO A 93 0.91 9.50 10.66
C PRO A 93 2.30 10.12 10.72
N GLY A 94 2.73 10.68 9.60
CA GLY A 94 4.01 11.37 9.50
C GLY A 94 5.22 10.49 9.19
N VAL A 95 5.11 9.19 9.30
CA VAL A 95 6.21 8.27 8.95
C VAL A 95 6.29 8.12 7.43
N MET A 96 7.45 8.43 6.86
CA MET A 96 7.71 8.17 5.44
C MET A 96 7.95 6.68 5.23
N ARG A 97 7.28 6.08 4.23
CA ARG A 97 7.44 4.66 3.92
C ARG A 97 7.63 4.43 2.43
N ASN A 98 8.40 3.40 2.11
CA ASN A 98 8.66 2.95 0.74
C ASN A 98 9.00 1.47 0.79
N ILE A 99 8.40 0.68 -0.10
CA ILE A 99 8.60 -0.77 -0.14
C ILE A 99 9.38 -1.19 -1.37
N GLU A 100 10.23 -2.22 -1.20
CA GLU A 100 10.94 -2.89 -2.26
C GLU A 100 10.68 -4.39 -2.15
N ALA A 101 10.30 -5.00 -3.27
CA ALA A 101 10.11 -6.45 -3.33
C ALA A 101 11.44 -7.19 -3.31
N GLY A 102 11.47 -8.34 -2.66
CA GLY A 102 12.57 -9.28 -2.73
C GLY A 102 12.50 -10.14 -3.99
N SER A 103 13.27 -11.24 -3.99
CA SER A 103 13.42 -12.11 -5.17
C SER A 103 12.14 -12.82 -5.60
N ASP A 104 11.16 -12.95 -4.71
CA ASP A 104 9.90 -13.63 -5.00
C ASP A 104 8.73 -12.65 -5.24
N GLY A 105 9.04 -11.35 -5.29
CA GLY A 105 8.00 -10.33 -5.30
C GLY A 105 7.38 -10.16 -3.91
N ILE A 106 6.45 -9.24 -3.80
CA ILE A 106 5.72 -9.00 -2.56
C ILE A 106 4.27 -8.60 -2.85
N THR A 107 3.35 -9.14 -2.07
CA THR A 107 1.95 -8.72 -2.08
C THR A 107 1.61 -8.22 -0.68
N LEU A 108 1.13 -6.99 -0.61
CA LEU A 108 0.68 -6.42 0.66
C LEU A 108 -0.78 -5.99 0.59
N VAL A 109 -1.43 -6.10 1.73
CA VAL A 109 -2.77 -5.56 1.95
C VAL A 109 -2.61 -4.40 2.93
N ALA A 110 -3.08 -3.24 2.53
CA ALA A 110 -2.98 -2.03 3.34
C ALA A 110 -4.36 -1.59 3.82
N PHE A 111 -4.48 -1.31 5.10
CA PHE A 111 -5.68 -0.75 5.71
C PHE A 111 -5.34 0.62 6.24
N GLY A 112 -6.19 1.61 6.00
CA GLY A 112 -5.99 2.96 6.51
C GLY A 112 -7.26 3.54 7.10
N ALA A 113 -7.13 4.25 8.21
CA ALA A 113 -8.24 4.94 8.88
C ALA A 113 -7.70 6.12 9.70
N PRO A 114 -8.51 7.17 9.91
CA PRO A 114 -9.81 7.39 9.30
C PRO A 114 -9.70 7.78 7.82
N ILE A 115 -10.78 7.66 7.09
CA ILE A 115 -10.85 8.22 5.74
C ILE A 115 -10.86 9.74 5.89
N ALA A 116 -9.86 10.39 5.32
CA ALA A 116 -9.80 11.85 5.28
C ALA A 116 -10.72 12.39 4.18
N GLU A 117 -11.41 13.51 4.45
CA GLU A 117 -12.26 14.18 3.44
C GLU A 117 -11.42 14.65 2.26
N GLU A 118 -10.20 15.12 2.55
CA GLU A 118 -9.20 15.44 1.53
C GLU A 118 -8.10 14.39 1.59
N ASN A 119 -7.44 14.18 0.46
CA ASN A 119 -6.29 13.29 0.42
C ASN A 119 -5.20 13.83 1.36
N ASP A 120 -4.91 13.09 2.41
CA ASP A 120 -3.86 13.43 3.38
C ASP A 120 -2.50 12.86 3.01
N GLY A 121 -2.40 12.18 1.88
CA GLY A 121 -1.16 11.58 1.40
C GLY A 121 -0.25 12.60 0.73
N GLU A 122 1.04 12.49 1.00
CA GLU A 122 2.08 13.28 0.35
C GLU A 122 3.13 12.34 -0.22
N ILE A 123 3.41 12.50 -1.53
CA ILE A 123 4.29 11.62 -2.28
C ILE A 123 5.63 12.32 -2.53
N THR A 124 6.73 11.59 -2.31
CA THR A 124 8.10 12.06 -2.62
C THR A 124 8.74 11.08 -3.61
N PRO A 125 8.72 11.41 -4.91
CA PRO A 125 9.36 10.55 -5.92
C PRO A 125 10.85 10.38 -5.65
N GLY A 126 11.34 9.14 -5.86
CA GLY A 126 12.76 8.83 -5.71
C GLY A 126 13.31 8.95 -4.30
N TRP A 127 12.47 8.89 -3.29
CA TRP A 127 12.89 9.09 -1.90
C TRP A 127 13.90 8.06 -1.40
N TRP A 128 13.71 6.79 -1.73
CA TRP A 128 14.62 5.74 -1.29
C TRP A 128 15.74 5.54 -2.32
N THR A 129 16.91 6.04 -1.99
CA THR A 129 18.12 5.91 -2.82
C THR A 129 19.20 5.22 -1.99
N ASP A 130 19.68 4.08 -2.45
CA ASP A 130 20.82 3.38 -1.83
C ASP A 130 21.71 2.73 -2.87
#